data_51dc6d5ae74ab1e303ceeade90ea0fb5
#
_entry.id   51dc6d5ae74ab1e303ceeade90ea0fb5
#
_cell.length_a   1.000
_cell.length_b   1.000
_cell.length_c   1.000
_cell.angle_alpha   90.00
_cell.angle_beta   90.00
_cell.angle_gamma   90.00
#
_symmetry.space_group_name_H-M   'P 1'
#
loop_
_entity.id
_entity.type
_entity.pdbx_description
1 polymer ?
#
loop_
_entity_poly.entity_id
_entity_poly.type
_entity_poly.pdbx_seq_one_letter_code
_entity_poly.pdbx_strand_id
1 'polypeptide(L)'
;MERLQQTMLGHGLLVMLVAMFAGFMLMFHLLGGMEIWPNMIIEVPMYGTSQGWVRAHTGGLLNGVLVFIVGLGLPKLNLGERAQKFTAYGLIYCAWTFTLFYWLGNASSNRGLSMGPSALGEPDMVGLIAFLPGLPSVFIVVIVLVICAKSTFSR
;
A
#
# COMPACT_ATOMS: atom_id res chain seq x y z
N MET A 1 2.24 10.33 22.85
CA MET A 1 1.94 8.93 22.49
C MET A 1 0.56 8.80 21.87
N GLU A 2 -0.49 9.22 22.54
CA GLU A 2 -1.88 9.14 22.06
C GLU A 2 -2.09 9.76 20.66
N ARG A 3 -1.60 10.99 20.44
CA ARG A 3 -1.69 11.66 19.14
C ARG A 3 -1.01 10.86 18.01
N LEU A 4 0.14 10.25 18.29
CA LEU A 4 0.87 9.46 17.32
C LEU A 4 0.11 8.18 16.95
N GLN A 5 -0.46 7.52 17.96
CA GLN A 5 -1.34 6.37 17.78
C GLN A 5 -2.55 6.72 16.92
N GLN A 6 -3.28 7.80 17.25
CA GLN A 6 -4.44 8.25 16.47
C GLN A 6 -4.08 8.55 15.02
N THR A 7 -2.91 9.15 14.79
CA THR A 7 -2.40 9.39 13.43
C THR A 7 -2.22 8.08 12.67
N MET A 8 -1.61 7.06 13.28
CA MET A 8 -1.47 5.73 12.65
C MET A 8 -2.82 5.11 12.35
N LEU A 9 -3.74 5.10 13.31
CA LEU A 9 -5.08 4.54 13.11
C LEU A 9 -5.82 5.22 11.95
N GLY A 10 -5.78 6.56 11.91
CA GLY A 10 -6.39 7.34 10.82
C GLY A 10 -5.79 7.01 9.45
N HIS A 11 -4.46 7.01 9.34
CA HIS A 11 -3.80 6.66 8.06
C HIS A 11 -4.04 5.20 7.67
N GLY A 12 -4.05 4.25 8.61
CA GLY A 12 -4.38 2.86 8.34
C GLY A 12 -5.77 2.72 7.72
N LEU A 13 -6.79 3.39 8.30
CA LEU A 13 -8.16 3.40 7.77
C LEU A 13 -8.23 4.06 6.37
N LEU A 14 -7.53 5.17 6.16
CA LEU A 14 -7.50 5.84 4.85
C LEU A 14 -6.88 4.96 3.77
N VAL A 15 -5.78 4.27 4.07
CA VAL A 15 -5.15 3.33 3.13
C VAL A 15 -6.10 2.16 2.82
N MET A 16 -6.79 1.61 3.83
CA MET A 16 -7.81 0.58 3.60
C MET A 16 -8.96 1.09 2.73
N LEU A 17 -9.40 2.33 2.92
CA LEU A 17 -10.44 2.94 2.08
C LEU A 17 -9.99 3.06 0.62
N VAL A 18 -8.76 3.51 0.37
CA VAL A 18 -8.18 3.55 -1.00
C VAL A 18 -8.08 2.15 -1.60
N ALA A 19 -7.73 1.15 -0.78
CA ALA A 19 -7.71 -0.24 -1.23
C ALA A 19 -9.10 -0.79 -1.58
N MET A 20 -10.16 -0.36 -0.86
CA MET A 20 -11.54 -0.70 -1.23
C MET A 20 -11.92 -0.11 -2.60
N PHE A 21 -11.49 1.12 -2.90
CA PHE A 21 -11.67 1.68 -4.25
C PHE A 21 -10.96 0.84 -5.32
N ALA A 22 -9.76 0.31 -5.05
CA ALA A 22 -9.11 -0.61 -5.98
C ALA A 22 -9.92 -1.90 -6.21
N GLY A 23 -10.70 -2.34 -5.24
CA GLY A 23 -11.66 -3.44 -5.39
C GLY A 23 -12.79 -3.12 -6.38
N PHE A 24 -13.33 -1.90 -6.35
CA PHE A 24 -14.29 -1.44 -7.37
C PHE A 24 -13.64 -1.37 -8.76
N MET A 25 -12.39 -0.88 -8.86
CA MET A 25 -11.67 -0.87 -10.14
C MET A 25 -11.45 -2.29 -10.68
N LEU A 26 -11.17 -3.25 -9.79
CA LEU A 26 -11.10 -4.66 -10.16
C LEU A 26 -12.43 -5.17 -10.72
N MET A 27 -13.54 -4.86 -10.05
CA MET A 27 -14.87 -5.24 -10.52
C MET A 27 -15.18 -4.64 -11.90
N PHE A 28 -14.91 -3.35 -12.10
CA PHE A 28 -15.10 -2.70 -13.39
C PHE A 28 -14.22 -3.30 -14.49
N HIS A 29 -12.96 -3.64 -14.14
CA HIS A 29 -12.05 -4.30 -15.08
C HIS A 29 -12.55 -5.70 -15.51
N LEU A 30 -13.14 -6.47 -14.58
CA LEU A 30 -13.64 -7.82 -14.85
C LEU A 30 -14.94 -7.82 -15.66
N LEU A 31 -15.83 -6.85 -15.39
CA LEU A 31 -17.13 -6.73 -16.07
C LEU A 31 -17.08 -5.86 -17.33
N GLY A 32 -15.98 -5.16 -17.58
CA GLY A 32 -15.91 -4.11 -18.60
C GLY A 32 -16.66 -2.84 -18.23
N GLY A 33 -17.16 -2.73 -17.00
CA GLY A 33 -17.95 -1.59 -16.53
C GLY A 33 -18.69 -1.85 -15.23
N MET A 34 -19.70 -1.04 -14.98
CA MET A 34 -20.57 -1.14 -13.81
C MET A 34 -21.97 -1.64 -14.22
N GLU A 35 -22.34 -2.81 -13.73
CA GLU A 35 -23.71 -3.29 -13.89
C GLU A 35 -24.65 -2.53 -12.93
N ILE A 36 -25.64 -1.82 -13.49
CA ILE A 36 -26.61 -1.05 -12.71
C ILE A 36 -27.99 -1.75 -12.66
N TRP A 37 -28.23 -2.71 -13.56
CA TRP A 37 -29.42 -3.54 -13.64
C TRP A 37 -29.02 -4.84 -14.34
N PRO A 38 -29.69 -5.99 -14.10
CA PRO A 38 -29.38 -7.23 -14.80
C PRO A 38 -29.26 -7.06 -16.32
N ASN A 39 -28.10 -7.36 -16.86
CA ASN A 39 -27.71 -7.20 -18.28
C ASN A 39 -27.58 -5.74 -18.75
N MET A 40 -27.54 -4.74 -17.87
CA MET A 40 -27.31 -3.33 -18.21
C MET A 40 -26.02 -2.83 -17.61
N ILE A 41 -24.95 -2.88 -18.41
CA ILE A 41 -23.61 -2.47 -18.01
C ILE A 41 -23.31 -1.07 -18.59
N ILE A 42 -22.91 -0.14 -17.73
CA ILE A 42 -22.28 1.11 -18.15
C ILE A 42 -20.80 0.81 -18.34
N GLU A 43 -20.31 0.92 -19.58
CA GLU A 43 -18.91 0.67 -19.91
C GLU A 43 -17.99 1.65 -19.17
N VAL A 44 -17.00 1.13 -18.48
CA VAL A 44 -15.94 1.89 -17.77
C VAL A 44 -14.61 1.24 -18.15
N PRO A 45 -13.90 1.76 -19.16
CA PRO A 45 -12.63 1.20 -19.56
C PRO A 45 -11.58 1.42 -18.46
N MET A 46 -11.02 0.31 -17.98
CA MET A 46 -10.00 0.33 -16.92
C MET A 46 -8.63 -0.03 -17.48
N TYR A 47 -7.62 0.71 -17.05
CA TYR A 47 -6.23 0.42 -17.40
C TYR A 47 -5.67 -0.79 -16.65
N GLY A 48 -4.53 -1.28 -17.09
CA GLY A 48 -3.75 -2.30 -16.41
C GLY A 48 -4.31 -3.71 -16.55
N THR A 49 -4.12 -4.51 -15.53
CA THR A 49 -4.47 -5.94 -15.51
C THR A 49 -5.32 -6.29 -14.28
N SER A 50 -6.12 -7.35 -14.38
CA SER A 50 -6.85 -7.90 -13.22
C SER A 50 -5.91 -8.21 -12.05
N GLN A 51 -4.73 -8.82 -12.33
CA GLN A 51 -3.75 -9.12 -11.29
C GLN A 51 -3.20 -7.86 -10.61
N GLY A 52 -3.02 -6.77 -11.36
CA GLY A 52 -2.60 -5.49 -10.80
C GLY A 52 -3.65 -4.92 -9.86
N TRP A 53 -4.92 -4.96 -10.24
CA TRP A 53 -6.03 -4.52 -9.39
C TRP A 53 -6.22 -5.40 -8.16
N VAL A 54 -6.06 -6.74 -8.28
CA VAL A 54 -6.03 -7.64 -7.12
C VAL A 54 -4.91 -7.25 -6.15
N ARG A 55 -3.70 -6.96 -6.64
CA ARG A 55 -2.59 -6.51 -5.77
C ARG A 55 -2.89 -5.16 -5.12
N ALA A 56 -3.47 -4.21 -5.85
CA ALA A 56 -3.82 -2.90 -5.31
C ALA A 56 -4.89 -3.02 -4.19
N HIS A 57 -5.88 -3.88 -4.40
CA HIS A 57 -6.91 -4.15 -3.40
C HIS A 57 -6.35 -4.89 -2.18
N THR A 58 -5.81 -6.10 -2.36
CA THR A 58 -5.38 -6.94 -1.24
C THR A 58 -4.11 -6.41 -0.56
N GLY A 59 -3.13 -5.96 -1.33
CA GLY A 59 -1.89 -5.36 -0.81
C GLY A 59 -2.16 -4.06 -0.06
N GLY A 60 -3.03 -3.20 -0.59
CA GLY A 60 -3.45 -1.97 0.09
C GLY A 60 -4.19 -2.25 1.39
N LEU A 61 -5.11 -3.22 1.43
CA LEU A 61 -5.77 -3.64 2.67
C LEU A 61 -4.77 -4.13 3.71
N LEU A 62 -3.82 -5.01 3.33
CA LEU A 62 -2.81 -5.52 4.25
C LEU A 62 -1.89 -4.41 4.77
N ASN A 63 -1.50 -3.45 3.93
CA ASN A 63 -0.71 -2.30 4.36
C ASN A 63 -1.47 -1.43 5.35
N GLY A 64 -2.75 -1.14 5.09
CA GLY A 64 -3.60 -0.38 6.01
C GLY A 64 -3.80 -1.10 7.34
N VAL A 65 -4.06 -2.40 7.31
CA VAL A 65 -4.18 -3.26 8.50
C VAL A 65 -2.88 -3.28 9.30
N LEU A 66 -1.72 -3.39 8.64
CA LEU A 66 -0.42 -3.36 9.33
C LEU A 66 -0.22 -2.05 10.11
N VAL A 67 -0.47 -0.89 9.47
CA VAL A 67 -0.37 0.41 10.14
C VAL A 67 -1.35 0.51 11.29
N PHE A 68 -2.58 0.05 11.09
CA PHE A 68 -3.65 0.09 12.10
C PHE A 68 -3.30 -0.79 13.32
N ILE A 69 -2.91 -2.05 13.11
CA ILE A 69 -2.60 -2.99 14.20
C ILE A 69 -1.35 -2.54 14.97
N VAL A 70 -0.28 -2.11 14.27
CA VAL A 70 0.91 -1.59 14.95
C VAL A 70 0.58 -0.31 15.71
N GLY A 71 -0.30 0.54 15.17
CA GLY A 71 -0.83 1.72 15.87
C GLY A 71 -1.55 1.35 17.16
N LEU A 72 -2.41 0.33 17.16
CA LEU A 72 -3.06 -0.18 18.38
C LEU A 72 -2.05 -0.73 19.39
N GLY A 73 -1.01 -1.40 18.90
CA GLY A 73 0.03 -2.01 19.72
C GLY A 73 1.09 -1.04 20.23
N LEU A 74 1.24 0.13 19.61
CA LEU A 74 2.34 1.07 19.85
C LEU A 74 2.54 1.43 21.35
N PRO A 75 1.48 1.69 22.15
CA PRO A 75 1.64 1.98 23.57
C PRO A 75 2.14 0.78 24.40
N LYS A 76 1.99 -0.43 23.88
CA LYS A 76 2.42 -1.68 24.55
C LYS A 76 3.86 -2.05 24.21
N LEU A 77 4.45 -1.43 23.18
CA LEU A 77 5.84 -1.65 22.81
C LEU A 77 6.75 -0.80 23.70
N ASN A 78 7.79 -1.43 24.25
CA ASN A 78 8.78 -0.73 25.07
C ASN A 78 9.81 0.00 24.19
N LEU A 79 9.33 1.04 23.47
CA LEU A 79 10.11 1.83 22.54
C LEU A 79 10.36 3.23 23.10
N GLY A 80 11.60 3.72 22.99
CA GLY A 80 11.89 5.12 23.25
C GLY A 80 11.20 6.04 22.21
N GLU A 81 11.04 7.31 22.53
CA GLU A 81 10.28 8.29 21.74
C GLU A 81 10.71 8.35 20.26
N ARG A 82 12.03 8.32 20.01
CA ARG A 82 12.56 8.34 18.61
C ARG A 82 12.14 7.09 17.84
N ALA A 83 12.21 5.92 18.46
CA ALA A 83 11.81 4.66 17.83
C ALA A 83 10.30 4.60 17.59
N GLN A 84 9.47 5.14 18.50
CA GLN A 84 8.02 5.25 18.30
C GLN A 84 7.69 6.14 17.10
N LYS A 85 8.32 7.31 16.98
CA LYS A 85 8.12 8.23 15.85
C LYS A 85 8.57 7.59 14.53
N PHE A 86 9.74 6.94 14.52
CA PHE A 86 10.24 6.24 13.35
C PHE A 86 9.30 5.10 12.92
N THR A 87 8.82 4.29 13.88
CA THR A 87 7.85 3.21 13.63
C THR A 87 6.56 3.78 13.02
N ALA A 88 6.00 4.83 13.61
CA ALA A 88 4.74 5.39 13.16
C ALA A 88 4.85 6.02 11.76
N TYR A 89 5.74 6.98 11.59
CA TYR A 89 5.88 7.68 10.31
C TYR A 89 6.47 6.79 9.22
N GLY A 90 7.38 5.87 9.59
CA GLY A 90 7.92 4.88 8.66
C GLY A 90 6.85 3.97 8.09
N LEU A 91 5.97 3.40 8.93
CA LEU A 91 4.88 2.56 8.45
C LEU A 91 3.83 3.34 7.65
N ILE A 92 3.48 4.56 8.07
CA ILE A 92 2.58 5.42 7.30
C ILE A 92 3.16 5.69 5.91
N TYR A 93 4.44 6.08 5.84
CA TYR A 93 5.14 6.29 4.58
C TYR A 93 5.11 5.03 3.70
N CYS A 94 5.49 3.86 4.26
CA CYS A 94 5.47 2.59 3.54
C CYS A 94 4.08 2.25 2.99
N ALA A 95 3.03 2.42 3.79
CA ALA A 95 1.68 2.09 3.37
C ALA A 95 1.22 2.95 2.18
N TRP A 96 1.50 4.25 2.20
CA TRP A 96 1.15 5.15 1.09
C TRP A 96 1.99 4.92 -0.14
N THR A 97 3.29 4.71 0.00
CA THR A 97 4.18 4.47 -1.15
C THR A 97 3.91 3.12 -1.80
N PHE A 98 3.61 2.05 -1.04
CA PHE A 98 3.19 0.78 -1.61
C PHE A 98 1.81 0.88 -2.28
N THR A 99 0.89 1.66 -1.73
CA THR A 99 -0.40 1.93 -2.38
C THR A 99 -0.19 2.62 -3.72
N LEU A 100 0.62 3.69 -3.76
CA LEU A 100 1.00 4.38 -4.99
C LEU A 100 1.67 3.41 -5.98
N PHE A 101 2.61 2.58 -5.49
CA PHE A 101 3.30 1.59 -6.29
C PHE A 101 2.34 0.59 -6.95
N TYR A 102 1.35 0.06 -6.23
CA TYR A 102 0.40 -0.88 -6.80
C TYR A 102 -0.49 -0.24 -7.87
N TRP A 103 -0.94 0.98 -7.66
CA TRP A 103 -1.79 1.70 -8.62
C TRP A 103 -1.02 2.09 -9.87
N LEU A 104 0.11 2.76 -9.73
CA LEU A 104 0.92 3.21 -10.87
C LEU A 104 1.66 2.05 -11.54
N GLY A 105 2.15 1.08 -10.79
CA GLY A 105 2.77 -0.11 -11.34
C GLY A 105 1.80 -0.93 -12.20
N ASN A 106 0.48 -0.90 -11.90
CA ASN A 106 -0.52 -1.52 -12.77
C ASN A 106 -0.72 -0.76 -14.09
N ALA A 107 -0.39 0.53 -14.14
CA ALA A 107 -0.46 1.35 -15.34
C ALA A 107 0.84 1.33 -16.16
N SER A 108 1.95 0.88 -15.56
CA SER A 108 3.28 0.87 -16.18
C SER A 108 3.54 -0.41 -16.97
N SER A 109 4.23 -0.29 -18.11
CA SER A 109 4.62 -1.40 -18.99
C SER A 109 5.49 -2.44 -18.27
N ASN A 110 6.41 -2.02 -17.40
CA ASN A 110 7.32 -2.87 -16.62
C ASN A 110 6.86 -3.08 -15.16
N ARG A 111 5.60 -2.76 -14.84
CA ARG A 111 5.00 -2.86 -13.50
C ARG A 111 5.68 -2.00 -12.43
N GLY A 112 6.45 -0.99 -12.82
CA GLY A 112 7.21 -0.14 -11.90
C GLY A 112 8.31 -0.88 -11.13
N LEU A 113 8.88 -1.96 -11.67
CA LEU A 113 9.84 -2.82 -10.97
C LEU A 113 11.31 -2.55 -11.37
N SER A 114 11.55 -1.73 -12.37
CA SER A 114 12.91 -1.37 -12.80
C SER A 114 12.98 0.03 -13.38
N MET A 115 14.16 0.65 -13.28
CA MET A 115 14.47 1.94 -13.89
C MET A 115 15.07 1.80 -15.29
N GLY A 116 15.39 0.58 -15.71
CA GLY A 116 15.95 0.25 -17.02
C GLY A 116 15.19 -0.88 -17.70
N PRO A 117 15.53 -1.20 -18.94
CA PRO A 117 14.97 -2.35 -19.64
C PRO A 117 15.11 -3.63 -18.83
N SER A 118 14.07 -4.46 -18.81
CA SER A 118 14.03 -5.69 -18.03
C SER A 118 13.21 -6.77 -18.75
N ALA A 119 13.20 -7.99 -18.22
CA ALA A 119 12.34 -9.06 -18.71
C ALA A 119 10.83 -8.73 -18.66
N LEU A 120 10.44 -7.67 -17.92
CA LEU A 120 9.06 -7.22 -17.80
C LEU A 120 8.68 -6.14 -18.83
N GLY A 121 9.65 -5.59 -19.56
CA GLY A 121 9.44 -4.54 -20.55
C GLY A 121 10.32 -3.32 -20.36
N GLU A 122 10.10 -2.31 -21.19
CA GLU A 122 10.79 -1.03 -21.13
C GLU A 122 10.28 -0.16 -19.97
N PRO A 123 11.16 0.64 -19.37
CA PRO A 123 10.76 1.59 -18.31
C PRO A 123 9.92 2.72 -18.91
N ASP A 124 8.98 3.21 -18.12
CA ASP A 124 8.21 4.41 -18.40
C ASP A 124 8.18 5.36 -17.18
N MET A 125 7.76 6.60 -17.40
CA MET A 125 7.71 7.61 -16.33
C MET A 125 6.76 7.22 -15.20
N VAL A 126 5.67 6.52 -15.50
CA VAL A 126 4.70 6.06 -14.50
C VAL A 126 5.34 5.03 -13.58
N GLY A 127 6.08 4.08 -14.17
CA GLY A 127 6.84 3.09 -13.43
C GLY A 127 7.94 3.69 -12.56
N LEU A 128 8.64 4.72 -13.04
CA LEU A 128 9.65 5.42 -12.25
C LEU A 128 9.05 6.13 -11.03
N ILE A 129 7.91 6.81 -11.19
CA ILE A 129 7.19 7.46 -10.09
C ILE A 129 6.70 6.43 -9.06
N ALA A 130 6.34 5.24 -9.51
CA ALA A 130 5.98 4.14 -8.63
C ALA A 130 7.20 3.57 -7.88
N PHE A 131 8.29 3.33 -8.58
CA PHE A 131 9.47 2.65 -8.07
C PHE A 131 10.25 3.46 -7.05
N LEU A 132 10.55 4.72 -7.37
CA LEU A 132 11.47 5.55 -6.57
C LEU A 132 11.04 5.71 -5.10
N PRO A 133 9.78 6.05 -4.76
CA PRO A 133 9.36 6.11 -3.36
C PRO A 133 9.13 4.72 -2.75
N GLY A 134 8.86 3.69 -3.56
CA GLY A 134 8.66 2.32 -3.10
C GLY A 134 9.95 1.64 -2.64
N LEU A 135 11.08 1.93 -3.30
CA LEU A 135 12.35 1.27 -3.00
C LEU A 135 12.82 1.47 -1.54
N PRO A 136 12.91 2.68 -0.98
CA PRO A 136 13.29 2.85 0.44
C PRO A 136 12.25 2.24 1.39
N SER A 137 10.99 2.14 1.00
CA SER A 137 9.93 1.59 1.86
C SER A 137 10.16 0.12 2.20
N VAL A 138 10.76 -0.67 1.29
CA VAL A 138 11.09 -2.08 1.54
C VAL A 138 12.07 -2.20 2.71
N PHE A 139 13.08 -1.35 2.78
CA PHE A 139 14.04 -1.34 3.88
C PHE A 139 13.42 -0.81 5.17
N ILE A 140 12.64 0.27 5.08
CA ILE A 140 12.00 0.90 6.24
C ILE A 140 11.03 -0.10 6.91
N VAL A 141 10.18 -0.79 6.17
CA VAL A 141 9.22 -1.74 6.76
C VAL A 141 9.93 -2.89 7.46
N VAL A 142 11.02 -3.43 6.87
CA VAL A 142 11.82 -4.49 7.50
C VAL A 142 12.44 -3.99 8.81
N ILE A 143 13.07 -2.81 8.79
CA ILE A 143 13.67 -2.22 10.00
C ILE A 143 12.62 -2.01 11.09
N VAL A 144 11.47 -1.46 10.75
CA VAL A 144 10.37 -1.23 11.70
C VAL A 144 9.87 -2.54 12.30
N LEU A 145 9.65 -3.57 11.50
CA LEU A 145 9.20 -4.87 11.99
C LEU A 145 10.23 -5.51 12.93
N VAL A 146 11.53 -5.39 12.62
CA VAL A 146 12.60 -5.85 13.51
C VAL A 146 12.63 -5.09 14.83
N ILE A 147 12.45 -3.76 14.80
CA ILE A 147 12.35 -2.93 16.01
C ILE A 147 11.17 -3.37 16.88
N CYS A 148 9.99 -3.53 16.28
CA CYS A 148 8.79 -3.96 16.99
C CYS A 148 8.94 -5.37 17.58
N ALA A 149 9.48 -6.32 16.81
CA ALA A 149 9.72 -7.68 17.26
C ALA A 149 10.70 -7.72 18.44
N LYS A 150 11.86 -7.05 18.33
CA LYS A 150 12.83 -6.97 19.46
C LYS A 150 12.20 -6.38 20.71
N SER A 151 11.42 -5.30 20.58
CA SER A 151 10.74 -4.67 21.71
C SER A 151 9.73 -5.59 22.39
N THR A 152 9.14 -6.53 21.66
CA THR A 152 8.18 -7.50 22.20
C THR A 152 8.88 -8.62 22.98
N PHE A 153 10.05 -9.07 22.53
CA PHE A 153 10.80 -10.16 23.15
C PHE A 153 11.76 -9.72 24.27
N SER A 154 12.05 -8.42 24.40
CA SER A 154 12.96 -7.90 25.42
C SER A 154 12.25 -7.50 26.73
N ARG A 155 11.18 -8.21 27.09
CA ARG A 155 10.47 -8.06 28.38
C ARG A 155 10.99 -9.04 29.41
#